data_55277b544022b9e4089aab3cec5d4c68
#
_entry.id   55277b544022b9e4089aab3cec5d4c68
#
_cell.length_a   1.000
_cell.length_b   1.000
_cell.length_c   1.000
_cell.angle_alpha   90.00
_cell.angle_beta   90.00
_cell.angle_gamma   90.00
#
_symmetry.space_group_name_H-M   'P 1'
#
loop_
_entity.id
_entity.type
_entity.pdbx_description
1 polymer ?
#
loop_
_entity_poly.entity_id
_entity_poly.type
_entity_poly.pdbx_seq_one_letter_code
_entity_poly.pdbx_strand_id
1 'polypeptide(L)'
;MCIRDRFRQINRFLEFIEDILPQLDKDKEQTIIDFGCGKSYLTFAMYYYLKVLKGYNIRIIGLDLKKDVIEHCNQLRTKYGYERLNFYEGDIASYKGVESVDMVVTLHACDTATDYALAKAVKWGAKVILSVPCCQHEANRTIADETLSPVMDYGILKERFAAIATDGARAKLLESKGYQTQILEFIDMEHTPKNLLIRAVKTGKPDAKAYEEVQNMSRVLNIDLTLKKLLED
;
A
#
# COMPACT_ATOMS: atom_id res chain seq x y z
N MET A 1 16.06 11.15 5.74
CA MET A 1 15.23 10.68 6.87
C MET A 1 16.13 10.12 7.94
N CYS A 2 16.09 10.65 9.17
CA CYS A 2 16.92 10.19 10.27
C CYS A 2 16.35 8.91 10.92
N ILE A 3 17.15 8.24 11.77
CA ILE A 3 16.73 7.00 12.45
C ILE A 3 15.48 7.24 13.31
N ARG A 4 15.39 8.39 13.95
CA ARG A 4 14.26 8.79 14.80
C ARG A 4 12.95 8.90 14.02
N ASP A 5 12.98 9.48 12.80
CA ASP A 5 11.79 9.61 11.95
C ASP A 5 11.30 8.24 11.50
N ARG A 6 12.24 7.35 11.12
CA ARG A 6 11.89 5.98 10.73
C ARG A 6 11.25 5.20 11.87
N PHE A 7 11.77 5.35 13.09
CA PHE A 7 11.20 4.73 14.28
C PHE A 7 9.77 5.21 14.53
N ARG A 8 9.51 6.52 14.41
CA ARG A 8 8.15 7.08 14.52
C ARG A 8 7.21 6.53 13.45
N GLN A 9 7.66 6.46 12.19
CA GLN A 9 6.87 5.89 11.11
C GLN A 9 6.47 4.43 11.38
N ILE A 10 7.42 3.61 11.84
CA ILE A 10 7.15 2.21 12.16
C ILE A 10 6.14 2.10 13.30
N ASN A 11 6.32 2.82 14.40
CA ASN A 11 5.38 2.79 15.51
C ASN A 11 3.98 3.24 15.08
N ARG A 12 3.89 4.32 14.31
CA ARG A 12 2.59 4.78 13.78
C ARG A 12 1.93 3.75 12.89
N PHE A 13 2.72 3.04 12.07
CA PHE A 13 2.19 1.98 11.22
C PHE A 13 1.66 0.80 12.07
N LEU A 14 2.35 0.45 13.16
CA LEU A 14 1.90 -0.59 14.08
C LEU A 14 0.59 -0.21 14.80
N GLU A 15 0.33 1.08 15.06
CA GLU A 15 -0.99 1.54 15.56
C GLU A 15 -2.10 1.27 14.55
N PHE A 16 -1.87 1.53 13.24
CA PHE A 16 -2.85 1.17 12.20
C PHE A 16 -3.03 -0.34 12.06
N ILE A 17 -2.00 -1.13 12.31
CA ILE A 17 -2.13 -2.59 12.39
C ILE A 17 -2.97 -3.00 13.61
N GLU A 18 -2.81 -2.36 14.77
CA GLU A 18 -3.64 -2.63 15.94
C GLU A 18 -5.13 -2.43 15.63
N ASP A 19 -5.47 -1.33 14.94
CA ASP A 19 -6.84 -1.01 14.56
C ASP A 19 -7.51 -2.09 13.69
N ILE A 20 -6.72 -2.82 12.89
CA ILE A 20 -7.25 -3.83 11.95
C ILE A 20 -7.15 -5.26 12.49
N LEU A 21 -6.61 -5.48 13.68
CA LEU A 21 -6.51 -6.82 14.27
C LEU A 21 -7.84 -7.58 14.31
N PRO A 22 -9.00 -6.94 14.57
CA PRO A 22 -10.30 -7.62 14.54
C PRO A 22 -10.65 -8.23 13.17
N GLN A 23 -9.97 -7.82 12.10
CA GLN A 23 -10.18 -8.36 10.74
C GLN A 23 -9.34 -9.61 10.47
N LEU A 24 -8.37 -9.91 11.32
CA LEU A 24 -7.49 -11.07 11.24
C LEU A 24 -7.92 -12.16 12.22
N ASP A 25 -7.95 -13.41 11.73
CA ASP A 25 -8.25 -14.56 12.57
C ASP A 25 -6.99 -15.03 13.30
N LYS A 26 -6.99 -14.92 14.63
CA LYS A 26 -5.82 -15.24 15.45
C LYS A 26 -5.46 -16.73 15.44
N ASP A 27 -6.47 -17.59 15.27
CA ASP A 27 -6.33 -19.04 15.37
C ASP A 27 -5.93 -19.69 14.03
N LYS A 28 -6.11 -18.97 12.91
CA LYS A 28 -5.70 -19.41 11.59
C LYS A 28 -4.40 -18.77 11.15
N GLU A 29 -3.62 -19.48 10.34
CA GLU A 29 -2.44 -18.87 9.71
C GLU A 29 -2.87 -17.71 8.81
N GLN A 30 -2.34 -16.52 9.09
CA GLN A 30 -2.58 -15.32 8.30
C GLN A 30 -1.35 -15.00 7.46
N THR A 31 -1.52 -14.93 6.15
CA THR A 31 -0.44 -14.58 5.22
C THR A 31 -0.44 -13.07 4.98
N ILE A 32 0.70 -12.44 5.24
CA ILE A 32 0.92 -11.01 5.07
C ILE A 32 2.02 -10.80 4.01
N ILE A 33 1.80 -9.89 3.06
CA ILE A 33 2.84 -9.49 2.10
C ILE A 33 3.17 -8.01 2.29
N ASP A 34 4.48 -7.74 2.36
CA ASP A 34 5.04 -6.38 2.39
C ASP A 34 5.78 -6.13 1.07
N PHE A 35 5.21 -5.29 0.22
CA PHE A 35 5.75 -4.94 -1.08
C PHE A 35 6.69 -3.74 -1.00
N GLY A 36 7.88 -3.87 -1.63
CA GLY A 36 8.91 -2.85 -1.57
C GLY A 36 9.49 -2.75 -0.15
N CYS A 37 9.69 -3.89 0.50
CA CYS A 37 10.08 -3.96 1.91
C CYS A 37 11.43 -3.28 2.21
N GLY A 38 12.28 -3.04 1.20
CA GLY A 38 13.57 -2.39 1.34
C GLY A 38 14.42 -3.02 2.44
N LYS A 39 14.95 -2.22 3.36
CA LYS A 39 15.71 -2.72 4.54
C LYS A 39 14.83 -3.43 5.57
N SER A 40 13.56 -3.58 5.31
CA SER A 40 12.58 -4.41 6.06
C SER A 40 12.40 -4.07 7.54
N TYR A 41 12.72 -2.84 7.95
CA TYR A 41 12.50 -2.45 9.36
C TYR A 41 11.04 -2.60 9.78
N LEU A 42 10.10 -2.22 8.91
CA LEU A 42 8.67 -2.40 9.17
C LEU A 42 8.30 -3.88 9.20
N THR A 43 8.79 -4.68 8.24
CA THR A 43 8.48 -6.11 8.13
C THR A 43 8.93 -6.88 9.38
N PHE A 44 10.14 -6.59 9.89
CA PHE A 44 10.63 -7.16 11.15
C PHE A 44 9.81 -6.71 12.35
N ALA A 45 9.44 -5.42 12.41
CA ALA A 45 8.60 -4.87 13.47
C ALA A 45 7.20 -5.49 13.47
N MET A 46 6.58 -5.67 12.30
CA MET A 46 5.29 -6.36 12.14
C MET A 46 5.36 -7.80 12.62
N TYR A 47 6.41 -8.53 12.23
CA TYR A 47 6.57 -9.92 12.67
C TYR A 47 6.69 -10.01 14.19
N TYR A 48 7.56 -9.20 14.80
CA TYR A 48 7.73 -9.16 16.26
C TYR A 48 6.41 -8.79 16.95
N TYR A 49 5.75 -7.75 16.47
CA TYR A 49 4.50 -7.27 17.06
C TYR A 49 3.39 -8.32 16.97
N LEU A 50 3.10 -8.83 15.78
CA LEU A 50 1.99 -9.74 15.56
C LEU A 50 2.28 -11.14 16.12
N LYS A 51 3.48 -11.71 15.86
CA LYS A 51 3.82 -13.07 16.26
C LYS A 51 4.22 -13.15 17.72
N VAL A 52 5.16 -12.27 18.15
CA VAL A 52 5.77 -12.39 19.48
C VAL A 52 4.91 -11.72 20.55
N LEU A 53 4.47 -10.48 20.31
CA LEU A 53 3.72 -9.73 21.33
C LEU A 53 2.23 -10.09 21.36
N LYS A 54 1.58 -10.21 20.19
CA LYS A 54 0.13 -10.46 20.10
C LYS A 54 -0.23 -11.95 19.95
N GLY A 55 0.72 -12.82 19.62
CA GLY A 55 0.54 -14.27 19.53
C GLY A 55 -0.32 -14.74 18.34
N TYR A 56 -0.34 -13.95 17.23
CA TYR A 56 -1.03 -14.36 16.01
C TYR A 56 -0.24 -15.45 15.28
N ASN A 57 -0.96 -16.38 14.66
CA ASN A 57 -0.36 -17.35 13.75
C ASN A 57 -0.19 -16.69 12.37
N ILE A 58 0.98 -16.12 12.12
CA ILE A 58 1.27 -15.38 10.89
C ILE A 58 2.45 -15.96 10.11
N ARG A 59 2.39 -15.75 8.80
CA ARG A 59 3.51 -15.86 7.86
C ARG A 59 3.65 -14.53 7.15
N ILE A 60 4.84 -13.92 7.19
CA ILE A 60 5.11 -12.67 6.47
C ILE A 60 6.08 -12.92 5.33
N ILE A 61 5.78 -12.33 4.17
CA ILE A 61 6.58 -12.36 2.95
C ILE A 61 6.96 -10.91 2.61
N GLY A 62 8.25 -10.60 2.65
CA GLY A 62 8.80 -9.34 2.14
C GLY A 62 9.29 -9.52 0.71
N LEU A 63 8.94 -8.58 -0.17
CA LEU A 63 9.36 -8.56 -1.57
C LEU A 63 10.11 -7.26 -1.88
N ASP A 64 11.25 -7.38 -2.55
CA ASP A 64 12.01 -6.24 -3.08
C ASP A 64 12.79 -6.67 -4.33
N LEU A 65 13.14 -5.70 -5.18
CA LEU A 65 13.93 -5.93 -6.40
C LEU A 65 15.44 -6.10 -6.13
N LYS A 66 15.91 -5.68 -4.96
CA LYS A 66 17.33 -5.61 -4.65
C LYS A 66 17.81 -6.88 -3.96
N LYS A 67 18.54 -7.69 -4.71
CA LYS A 67 19.05 -8.99 -4.25
C LYS A 67 19.89 -8.88 -2.97
N ASP A 68 20.83 -7.95 -2.92
CA ASP A 68 21.70 -7.72 -1.75
C ASP A 68 20.93 -7.40 -0.47
N VAL A 69 19.84 -6.61 -0.62
CA VAL A 69 18.93 -6.28 0.48
C VAL A 69 18.18 -7.54 0.95
N ILE A 70 17.66 -8.34 0.03
CA ILE A 70 16.94 -9.58 0.35
C ILE A 70 17.85 -10.60 1.04
N GLU A 71 19.09 -10.79 0.56
CA GLU A 71 20.07 -11.67 1.17
C GLU A 71 20.37 -11.24 2.62
N HIS A 72 20.58 -9.94 2.84
CA HIS A 72 20.79 -9.38 4.17
C HIS A 72 19.58 -9.61 5.09
N CYS A 73 18.37 -9.36 4.62
CA CYS A 73 17.14 -9.57 5.38
C CYS A 73 16.96 -11.06 5.77
N ASN A 74 17.28 -11.99 4.86
CA ASN A 74 17.22 -13.42 5.15
C ASN A 74 18.27 -13.85 6.18
N GLN A 75 19.46 -13.25 6.18
CA GLN A 75 20.47 -13.47 7.23
C GLN A 75 19.97 -12.99 8.60
N LEU A 76 19.37 -11.78 8.65
CA LEU A 76 18.81 -11.23 9.89
C LEU A 76 17.65 -12.08 10.41
N ARG A 77 16.72 -12.53 9.56
CA ARG A 77 15.61 -13.39 9.99
C ARG A 77 16.12 -14.67 10.66
N THR A 78 17.17 -15.30 10.07
CA THR A 78 17.78 -16.50 10.62
C THR A 78 18.43 -16.22 11.98
N LYS A 79 19.16 -15.11 12.09
CA LYS A 79 19.78 -14.66 13.35
C LYS A 79 18.77 -14.45 14.47
N TYR A 80 17.56 -13.94 14.14
CA TYR A 80 16.50 -13.70 15.14
C TYR A 80 15.57 -14.90 15.35
N GLY A 81 15.72 -15.99 14.60
CA GLY A 81 14.87 -17.17 14.70
C GLY A 81 13.44 -16.94 14.18
N TYR A 82 13.25 -16.03 13.21
CA TYR A 82 11.95 -15.68 12.66
C TYR A 82 11.59 -16.62 11.50
N GLU A 83 11.26 -17.87 11.81
CA GLU A 83 11.05 -18.95 10.84
C GLU A 83 9.92 -18.68 9.83
N ARG A 84 8.87 -17.96 10.22
CA ARG A 84 7.72 -17.63 9.39
C ARG A 84 7.83 -16.28 8.68
N LEU A 85 9.02 -15.66 8.71
CA LEU A 85 9.34 -14.44 7.98
C LEU A 85 10.26 -14.81 6.81
N ASN A 86 9.88 -14.52 5.58
CA ASN A 86 10.67 -14.85 4.39
C ASN A 86 10.79 -13.65 3.47
N PHE A 87 11.95 -13.51 2.83
CA PHE A 87 12.20 -12.44 1.88
C PHE A 87 12.57 -13.02 0.53
N TYR A 88 11.96 -12.50 -0.54
CA TYR A 88 12.20 -12.93 -1.90
C TYR A 88 12.52 -11.75 -2.80
N GLU A 89 13.49 -11.96 -3.69
CA GLU A 89 13.73 -11.05 -4.81
C GLU A 89 12.60 -11.23 -5.83
N GLY A 90 11.96 -10.13 -6.22
CA GLY A 90 10.91 -10.20 -7.21
C GLY A 90 10.17 -8.89 -7.41
N ASP A 91 9.63 -8.76 -8.60
CA ASP A 91 8.72 -7.69 -8.97
C ASP A 91 7.28 -8.01 -8.51
N ILE A 92 6.61 -6.99 -8.03
CA ILE A 92 5.21 -7.05 -7.54
C ILE A 92 4.30 -7.64 -8.62
N ALA A 93 4.43 -7.17 -9.86
CA ALA A 93 3.54 -7.56 -10.96
C ALA A 93 3.65 -9.05 -11.29
N SER A 94 4.87 -9.61 -11.24
CA SER A 94 5.18 -10.99 -11.65
C SER A 94 5.09 -12.03 -10.52
N TYR A 95 5.04 -11.61 -9.25
CA TYR A 95 5.04 -12.55 -8.12
C TYR A 95 3.82 -13.48 -8.11
N LYS A 96 4.07 -14.79 -8.02
CA LYS A 96 3.06 -15.87 -8.04
C LYS A 96 3.19 -16.86 -6.87
N GLY A 97 3.98 -16.53 -5.87
CA GLY A 97 4.32 -17.44 -4.76
C GLY A 97 3.17 -17.72 -3.75
N VAL A 98 1.99 -17.14 -3.95
CA VAL A 98 0.81 -17.32 -3.10
C VAL A 98 -0.46 -17.33 -3.94
N GLU A 99 -1.49 -18.03 -3.48
CA GLU A 99 -2.83 -18.06 -4.09
C GLU A 99 -3.79 -17.07 -3.40
N SER A 100 -3.62 -16.88 -2.09
CA SER A 100 -4.42 -15.94 -1.28
C SER A 100 -3.56 -15.27 -0.23
N VAL A 101 -3.97 -14.08 0.18
CA VAL A 101 -3.27 -13.25 1.18
C VAL A 101 -4.30 -12.63 2.10
N ASP A 102 -4.03 -12.56 3.39
CA ASP A 102 -4.94 -11.95 4.36
C ASP A 102 -4.70 -10.45 4.49
N MET A 103 -3.44 -10.01 4.44
CA MET A 103 -3.10 -8.59 4.51
C MET A 103 -1.97 -8.24 3.52
N VAL A 104 -2.14 -7.12 2.82
CA VAL A 104 -1.11 -6.52 1.98
C VAL A 104 -0.69 -5.19 2.58
N VAL A 105 0.62 -5.01 2.69
CA VAL A 105 1.25 -3.79 3.18
C VAL A 105 2.16 -3.22 2.11
N THR A 106 2.14 -1.90 1.94
CA THR A 106 3.10 -1.19 1.09
C THR A 106 3.40 0.18 1.71
N LEU A 107 4.65 0.39 2.08
CA LEU A 107 5.08 1.66 2.66
C LEU A 107 5.85 2.54 1.67
N HIS A 108 6.51 1.96 0.68
CA HIS A 108 7.38 2.70 -0.26
C HIS A 108 7.33 2.14 -1.69
N ALA A 109 6.20 1.57 -2.10
CA ALA A 109 5.98 1.25 -3.50
C ALA A 109 5.71 2.56 -4.27
N CYS A 110 6.64 2.94 -5.16
CA CYS A 110 6.57 4.21 -5.86
C CYS A 110 5.68 4.15 -7.10
N ASP A 111 4.91 5.22 -7.33
CA ASP A 111 4.11 5.47 -8.53
C ASP A 111 3.18 4.28 -8.87
N THR A 112 3.29 3.73 -10.07
CA THR A 112 2.48 2.59 -10.53
C THR A 112 2.77 1.28 -9.80
N ALA A 113 3.91 1.13 -9.12
CA ALA A 113 4.16 -0.05 -8.28
C ALA A 113 3.13 -0.17 -7.13
N THR A 114 2.63 0.96 -6.62
CA THR A 114 1.48 0.96 -5.70
C THR A 114 0.24 0.35 -6.36
N ASP A 115 -0.03 0.70 -7.62
CA ASP A 115 -1.22 0.22 -8.35
C ASP A 115 -1.15 -1.30 -8.58
N TYR A 116 0.02 -1.83 -8.95
CA TYR A 116 0.22 -3.27 -9.04
C TYR A 116 0.04 -3.97 -7.70
N ALA A 117 0.51 -3.38 -6.60
CA ALA A 117 0.32 -3.95 -5.26
C ALA A 117 -1.16 -4.00 -4.87
N LEU A 118 -1.92 -2.92 -5.11
CA LEU A 118 -3.35 -2.85 -4.84
C LEU A 118 -4.14 -3.84 -5.71
N ALA A 119 -3.85 -3.92 -7.02
CA ALA A 119 -4.50 -4.87 -7.92
C ALA A 119 -4.22 -6.33 -7.50
N LYS A 120 -2.98 -6.66 -7.12
CA LYS A 120 -2.63 -7.98 -6.58
C LYS A 120 -3.36 -8.28 -5.27
N ALA A 121 -3.46 -7.30 -4.36
CA ALA A 121 -4.20 -7.44 -3.12
C ALA A 121 -5.68 -7.79 -3.37
N VAL A 122 -6.32 -7.11 -4.32
CA VAL A 122 -7.69 -7.41 -4.75
C VAL A 122 -7.78 -8.82 -5.33
N LYS A 123 -6.87 -9.19 -6.24
CA LYS A 123 -6.84 -10.52 -6.90
C LYS A 123 -6.65 -11.66 -5.89
N TRP A 124 -5.81 -11.50 -4.90
CA TRP A 124 -5.60 -12.49 -3.81
C TRP A 124 -6.69 -12.47 -2.76
N GLY A 125 -7.64 -11.55 -2.85
CA GLY A 125 -8.75 -11.44 -1.92
C GLY A 125 -8.34 -10.97 -0.53
N ALA A 126 -7.29 -10.16 -0.42
CA ALA A 126 -6.80 -9.63 0.85
C ALA A 126 -7.93 -9.06 1.71
N LYS A 127 -7.96 -9.43 2.98
CA LYS A 127 -8.95 -8.91 3.94
C LYS A 127 -8.66 -7.45 4.29
N VAL A 128 -7.37 -7.11 4.35
CA VAL A 128 -6.89 -5.78 4.71
C VAL A 128 -5.79 -5.33 3.75
N ILE A 129 -5.84 -4.07 3.37
CA ILE A 129 -4.78 -3.39 2.61
C ILE A 129 -4.39 -2.13 3.38
N LEU A 130 -3.09 -1.99 3.67
CA LEU A 130 -2.50 -0.78 4.24
C LEU A 130 -1.44 -0.25 3.28
N SER A 131 -1.73 0.84 2.60
CA SER A 131 -0.85 1.41 1.58
C SER A 131 -0.51 2.86 1.88
N VAL A 132 0.79 3.19 1.84
CA VAL A 132 1.30 4.57 1.97
C VAL A 132 1.94 4.96 0.64
N PRO A 133 1.19 5.55 -0.29
CA PRO A 133 1.71 6.00 -1.58
C PRO A 133 2.72 7.15 -1.39
N CYS A 134 3.82 7.12 -2.12
CA CYS A 134 4.86 8.14 -1.98
C CYS A 134 5.02 9.04 -3.21
N CYS A 135 4.60 8.62 -4.39
CA CYS A 135 4.65 9.42 -5.60
C CYS A 135 3.55 9.02 -6.59
N GLN A 136 3.12 9.98 -7.41
CA GLN A 136 2.02 9.88 -8.35
C GLN A 136 2.42 10.55 -9.67
N HIS A 137 3.56 10.09 -10.24
CA HIS A 137 4.12 10.68 -11.47
C HIS A 137 3.24 10.43 -12.70
N GLU A 138 2.54 9.28 -12.75
CA GLU A 138 1.64 8.95 -13.84
C GLU A 138 0.60 10.05 -14.05
N ALA A 139 -0.20 10.36 -13.02
CA ALA A 139 -1.22 11.41 -13.11
C ALA A 139 -0.61 12.80 -13.32
N ASN A 140 0.50 13.12 -12.66
CA ASN A 140 1.14 14.42 -12.79
C ASN A 140 1.61 14.76 -14.22
N ARG A 141 1.93 13.74 -15.03
CA ARG A 141 2.34 13.94 -16.44
C ARG A 141 1.16 14.30 -17.34
N THR A 142 0.00 13.74 -17.10
CA THR A 142 -1.15 13.81 -18.00
C THR A 142 -2.25 14.75 -17.53
N ILE A 143 -2.33 15.03 -16.22
CA ILE A 143 -3.40 15.83 -15.63
C ILE A 143 -3.46 17.22 -16.26
N ALA A 144 -4.63 17.55 -16.81
CA ALA A 144 -4.93 18.82 -17.44
C ALA A 144 -6.42 19.10 -17.37
N ASP A 145 -6.79 20.34 -17.06
CA ASP A 145 -8.14 20.87 -17.11
C ASP A 145 -8.07 22.40 -17.20
N GLU A 146 -8.77 23.00 -18.15
CA GLU A 146 -8.74 24.44 -18.39
C GLU A 146 -9.32 25.26 -17.22
N THR A 147 -10.31 24.73 -16.54
CA THR A 147 -10.92 25.42 -15.38
C THR A 147 -10.01 25.40 -14.16
N LEU A 148 -9.08 24.47 -14.12
CA LEU A 148 -8.07 24.32 -13.06
C LEU A 148 -6.71 24.93 -13.42
N SER A 149 -6.61 25.71 -14.51
CA SER A 149 -5.35 26.37 -14.89
C SER A 149 -4.71 27.16 -13.75
N PRO A 150 -5.43 27.89 -12.88
CA PRO A 150 -4.81 28.57 -11.73
C PRO A 150 -4.05 27.64 -10.76
N VAL A 151 -4.33 26.32 -10.79
CA VAL A 151 -3.61 25.31 -10.02
C VAL A 151 -2.57 24.59 -10.88
N MET A 152 -2.91 24.27 -12.13
CA MET A 152 -2.07 23.46 -13.03
C MET A 152 -0.85 24.20 -13.55
N ASP A 153 -0.90 25.53 -13.64
CA ASP A 153 0.20 26.38 -14.10
C ASP A 153 1.39 26.41 -13.11
N TYR A 154 1.15 26.05 -11.86
CA TYR A 154 2.20 25.99 -10.85
C TYR A 154 2.61 24.54 -10.57
N GLY A 155 3.81 24.13 -10.98
CA GLY A 155 4.29 22.75 -10.89
C GLY A 155 4.13 22.11 -9.52
N ILE A 156 4.39 22.85 -8.43
CA ILE A 156 4.21 22.33 -7.06
C ILE A 156 2.73 22.11 -6.71
N LEU A 157 1.81 22.94 -7.19
CA LEU A 157 0.38 22.79 -6.95
C LEU A 157 -0.16 21.63 -7.81
N LYS A 158 0.26 21.57 -9.08
CA LYS A 158 -0.09 20.47 -9.99
C LYS A 158 0.34 19.11 -9.40
N GLU A 159 1.56 19.00 -8.89
CA GLU A 159 2.07 17.76 -8.28
C GLU A 159 1.26 17.34 -7.05
N ARG A 160 0.93 18.28 -6.18
CA ARG A 160 0.11 18.01 -5.00
C ARG A 160 -1.32 17.62 -5.36
N PHE A 161 -1.91 18.31 -6.33
CA PHE A 161 -3.27 18.00 -6.80
C PHE A 161 -3.31 16.62 -7.47
N ALA A 162 -2.34 16.30 -8.33
CA ALA A 162 -2.22 14.98 -8.94
C ALA A 162 -2.09 13.87 -7.89
N ALA A 163 -1.35 14.11 -6.81
CA ALA A 163 -1.20 13.15 -5.72
C ALA A 163 -2.56 12.89 -5.02
N ILE A 164 -3.27 13.94 -4.64
CA ILE A 164 -4.57 13.84 -3.97
C ILE A 164 -5.60 13.16 -4.88
N ALA A 165 -5.66 13.55 -6.16
CA ALA A 165 -6.58 12.97 -7.14
C ALA A 165 -6.31 11.46 -7.35
N THR A 166 -5.04 11.07 -7.47
CA THR A 166 -4.64 9.67 -7.63
C THR A 166 -5.01 8.83 -6.41
N ASP A 167 -4.71 9.30 -5.21
CA ASP A 167 -4.96 8.54 -3.98
C ASP A 167 -6.47 8.44 -3.68
N GLY A 168 -7.23 9.49 -3.99
CA GLY A 168 -8.70 9.44 -3.96
C GLY A 168 -9.28 8.42 -4.95
N ALA A 169 -8.75 8.38 -6.18
CA ALA A 169 -9.15 7.38 -7.17
C ALA A 169 -8.80 5.96 -6.75
N ARG A 170 -7.60 5.73 -6.17
CA ARG A 170 -7.20 4.43 -5.63
C ARG A 170 -8.18 3.93 -4.59
N ALA A 171 -8.57 4.79 -3.64
CA ALA A 171 -9.56 4.45 -2.62
C ALA A 171 -10.91 4.06 -3.26
N LYS A 172 -11.42 4.88 -4.17
CA LYS A 172 -12.69 4.60 -4.88
C LYS A 172 -12.64 3.34 -5.74
N LEU A 173 -11.54 3.06 -6.41
CA LEU A 173 -11.35 1.82 -7.16
C LEU A 173 -11.35 0.58 -6.25
N LEU A 174 -10.81 0.67 -5.04
CA LEU A 174 -10.93 -0.41 -4.05
C LEU A 174 -12.36 -0.56 -3.55
N GLU A 175 -13.12 0.52 -3.34
CA GLU A 175 -14.55 0.48 -3.00
C GLU A 175 -15.35 -0.25 -4.08
N SER A 176 -15.04 0.01 -5.36
CA SER A 176 -15.69 -0.68 -6.47
C SER A 176 -15.44 -2.19 -6.50
N LYS A 177 -14.38 -2.66 -5.82
CA LYS A 177 -14.04 -4.09 -5.67
C LYS A 177 -14.47 -4.68 -4.32
N GLY A 178 -15.31 -3.98 -3.57
CA GLY A 178 -15.91 -4.48 -2.33
C GLY A 178 -15.08 -4.26 -1.07
N TYR A 179 -14.30 -3.20 -1.03
CA TYR A 179 -13.60 -2.74 0.15
C TYR A 179 -14.30 -1.51 0.75
N GLN A 180 -14.24 -1.36 2.04
CA GLN A 180 -14.48 -0.10 2.74
C GLN A 180 -13.14 0.59 2.93
N THR A 181 -13.02 1.84 2.44
CA THR A 181 -11.75 2.57 2.45
C THR A 181 -11.79 3.77 3.40
N GLN A 182 -10.61 4.10 3.90
CA GLN A 182 -10.35 5.32 4.65
C GLN A 182 -8.99 5.87 4.20
N ILE A 183 -8.92 7.19 4.02
CA ILE A 183 -7.66 7.90 3.81
C ILE A 183 -7.33 8.58 5.14
N LEU A 184 -6.21 8.22 5.73
CA LEU A 184 -5.79 8.62 7.06
C LEU A 184 -4.45 9.34 7.00
N GLU A 185 -4.21 10.26 7.92
CA GLU A 185 -2.90 10.87 8.08
C GLU A 185 -1.95 9.85 8.73
N PHE A 186 -0.85 9.55 8.02
CA PHE A 186 0.13 8.54 8.44
C PHE A 186 1.16 9.12 9.41
N ILE A 187 1.74 10.27 9.06
CA ILE A 187 2.70 11.01 9.86
C ILE A 187 2.46 12.50 9.69
N ASP A 188 2.98 13.31 10.62
CA ASP A 188 2.83 14.76 10.56
C ASP A 188 3.40 15.35 9.26
N MET A 189 2.72 16.32 8.69
CA MET A 189 3.13 17.03 7.46
C MET A 189 4.50 17.73 7.60
N GLU A 190 4.95 18.00 8.82
CA GLU A 190 6.29 18.55 9.09
C GLU A 190 7.41 17.66 8.55
N HIS A 191 7.16 16.35 8.42
CA HIS A 191 8.16 15.38 8.00
C HIS A 191 8.11 15.09 6.49
N THR A 192 6.93 15.12 5.89
CA THR A 192 6.71 14.94 4.45
C THR A 192 5.29 15.36 4.06
N PRO A 193 5.11 16.02 2.90
CA PRO A 193 3.78 16.29 2.36
C PRO A 193 3.06 15.05 1.84
N LYS A 194 3.78 13.92 1.72
CA LYS A 194 3.27 12.62 1.25
C LYS A 194 3.05 11.71 2.45
N ASN A 195 2.03 12.03 3.21
CA ASN A 195 1.78 11.48 4.54
C ASN A 195 0.44 10.73 4.66
N LEU A 196 -0.17 10.34 3.54
CA LEU A 196 -1.45 9.65 3.55
C LEU A 196 -1.27 8.13 3.59
N LEU A 197 -2.15 7.47 4.33
CA LEU A 197 -2.32 6.02 4.35
C LEU A 197 -3.73 5.69 3.83
N ILE A 198 -3.79 4.83 2.82
CA ILE A 198 -5.02 4.19 2.36
C ILE A 198 -5.20 2.91 3.16
N ARG A 199 -6.21 2.87 4.01
CA ARG A 199 -6.68 1.66 4.71
C ARG A 199 -7.91 1.14 4.01
N ALA A 200 -7.87 -0.11 3.55
CA ALA A 200 -9.01 -0.76 2.93
C ALA A 200 -9.31 -2.10 3.63
N VAL A 201 -10.55 -2.31 4.01
CA VAL A 201 -11.04 -3.53 4.65
C VAL A 201 -12.09 -4.18 3.76
N LYS A 202 -11.93 -5.46 3.45
CA LYS A 202 -12.84 -6.19 2.56
C LYS A 202 -14.20 -6.40 3.21
N THR A 203 -15.23 -5.88 2.56
CA THR A 203 -16.64 -6.06 2.98
C THR A 203 -17.39 -7.06 2.10
N GLY A 204 -16.85 -7.32 0.90
CA GLY A 204 -17.51 -8.13 -0.12
C GLY A 204 -18.71 -7.46 -0.80
N LYS A 205 -18.90 -6.16 -0.62
CA LYS A 205 -20.00 -5.37 -1.21
C LYS A 205 -19.42 -4.35 -2.20
N PRO A 206 -19.31 -4.69 -3.50
CA PRO A 206 -18.80 -3.77 -4.52
C PRO A 206 -19.71 -2.54 -4.68
N ASP A 207 -19.09 -1.36 -4.82
CA ASP A 207 -19.79 -0.11 -5.13
C ASP A 207 -19.58 0.29 -6.59
N ALA A 208 -20.57 0.01 -7.44
CA ALA A 208 -20.53 0.35 -8.87
C ALA A 208 -20.43 1.88 -9.09
N LYS A 209 -21.06 2.69 -8.21
CA LYS A 209 -21.03 4.14 -8.30
C LYS A 209 -19.61 4.69 -8.10
N ALA A 210 -18.85 4.08 -7.20
CA ALA A 210 -17.46 4.47 -6.95
C ALA A 210 -16.59 4.33 -8.22
N TYR A 211 -16.83 3.29 -9.02
CA TYR A 211 -16.16 3.13 -10.31
C TYR A 211 -16.53 4.22 -11.32
N GLU A 212 -17.83 4.53 -11.44
CA GLU A 212 -18.33 5.60 -12.34
C GLU A 212 -17.76 6.98 -11.94
N GLU A 213 -17.65 7.26 -10.63
CA GLU A 213 -17.06 8.49 -10.11
C GLU A 213 -15.61 8.63 -10.56
N VAL A 214 -14.81 7.54 -10.51
CA VAL A 214 -13.42 7.55 -11.00
C VAL A 214 -13.36 7.72 -12.51
N GLN A 215 -14.25 7.07 -13.28
CA GLN A 215 -14.30 7.26 -14.73
C GLN A 215 -14.58 8.72 -15.11
N ASN A 216 -15.54 9.35 -14.43
CA ASN A 216 -15.89 10.75 -14.68
C ASN A 216 -14.73 11.69 -14.33
N MET A 217 -14.11 11.50 -13.17
CA MET A 217 -12.93 12.27 -12.76
C MET A 217 -11.76 12.08 -13.74
N SER A 218 -11.49 10.86 -14.17
CA SER A 218 -10.43 10.55 -15.14
C SER A 218 -10.63 11.28 -16.46
N ARG A 219 -11.88 11.35 -16.93
CA ARG A 219 -12.24 12.05 -18.19
C ARG A 219 -12.04 13.57 -18.06
N VAL A 220 -12.53 14.15 -16.95
CA VAL A 220 -12.44 15.60 -16.71
C VAL A 220 -10.97 16.03 -16.55
N LEU A 221 -10.20 15.28 -15.77
CA LEU A 221 -8.82 15.63 -15.45
C LEU A 221 -7.79 15.12 -16.48
N ASN A 222 -8.24 14.43 -17.54
CA ASN A 222 -7.36 13.82 -18.54
C ASN A 222 -6.29 12.89 -17.92
N ILE A 223 -6.70 12.04 -16.97
CA ILE A 223 -5.83 11.05 -16.33
C ILE A 223 -6.26 9.63 -16.69
N ASP A 224 -5.27 8.74 -16.89
CA ASP A 224 -5.49 7.36 -17.25
C ASP A 224 -4.70 6.44 -16.30
N LEU A 225 -5.35 6.07 -15.19
CA LEU A 225 -4.70 5.42 -14.06
C LEU A 225 -4.43 3.93 -14.32
N THR A 226 -3.20 3.50 -14.03
CA THR A 226 -2.77 2.10 -14.12
C THR A 226 -3.66 1.18 -13.27
N LEU A 227 -4.00 1.56 -12.04
CA LEU A 227 -4.86 0.72 -11.18
C LEU A 227 -6.22 0.44 -11.82
N LYS A 228 -6.83 1.43 -12.48
CA LYS A 228 -8.11 1.24 -13.17
C LYS A 228 -8.01 0.13 -14.22
N LYS A 229 -6.99 0.18 -15.08
CA LYS A 229 -6.73 -0.85 -16.11
C LYS A 229 -6.52 -2.24 -15.51
N LEU A 230 -5.69 -2.33 -14.48
CA LEU A 230 -5.37 -3.60 -13.81
C LEU A 230 -6.56 -4.25 -13.09
N LEU A 231 -7.59 -3.48 -12.75
CA LEU A 231 -8.81 -3.99 -12.12
C LEU A 231 -9.92 -4.30 -13.13
N GLU A 232 -9.77 -3.91 -14.40
CA GLU A 232 -10.68 -4.27 -15.50
C GLU A 232 -10.35 -5.67 -16.08
N ASP A 233 -9.06 -6.08 -16.01
CA ASP A 233 -8.55 -7.39 -16.43
C ASP A 233 -8.86 -8.49 -15.38
#